data_98d77116d36924cfac6f694c8fb96004
#
_entry.id   98d77116d36924cfac6f694c8fb96004
#
_cell.length_a   1.000
_cell.length_b   1.000
_cell.length_c   1.000
_cell.angle_alpha   90.00
_cell.angle_beta   90.00
_cell.angle_gamma   90.00
#
_symmetry.space_group_name_H-M   'P 1'
#
loop_
_entity.id
_entity.type
_entity.pdbx_description
1 polymer ?
#
loop_
_entity_poly.entity_id
_entity_poly.type
_entity_poly.pdbx_seq_one_letter_code
_entity_poly.pdbx_strand_id
1 'polypeptide(L)'
;GKNGAGKTTIFHSILKFLDYQGEIQFDGQEIRQETYARIGYLPEERSLMPKLTVLEQVRYLATLKGMDAKEVKEKLPQWMEKLEVKGKLTDKIKSLSKGNQQKIQLIITLIHEPDLIILDEPFSGLDPVNTELLKQVILKEKERGATIIFSDHVMTNVEELCDDILMIRDGRVVLHGPVQDVRNQYGKT
;
A
#
# COMPACT_ATOMS: atom_id res chain seq x y z
N GLY A 1 4.43 -15.30 2.52
CA GLY A 1 3.97 -16.54 1.84
C GLY A 1 4.35 -16.55 0.38
N LYS A 2 4.35 -17.73 -0.25
CA LYS A 2 4.60 -17.86 -1.69
C LYS A 2 3.45 -17.24 -2.50
N ASN A 3 3.68 -16.90 -3.78
CA ASN A 3 2.62 -16.49 -4.70
C ASN A 3 1.52 -17.56 -4.76
N GLY A 4 0.24 -17.13 -4.79
CA GLY A 4 -0.91 -18.03 -4.76
C GLY A 4 -1.30 -18.58 -3.39
N ALA A 5 -0.65 -18.16 -2.30
CA ALA A 5 -0.97 -18.63 -0.94
C ALA A 5 -2.29 -18.07 -0.36
N GLY A 6 -2.88 -17.03 -0.97
CA GLY A 6 -4.13 -16.39 -0.54
C GLY A 6 -3.97 -14.98 0.04
N LYS A 7 -2.80 -14.36 -0.07
CA LYS A 7 -2.54 -12.99 0.45
C LYS A 7 -3.45 -11.94 -0.19
N THR A 8 -3.48 -11.88 -1.52
CA THR A 8 -4.36 -10.97 -2.26
C THR A 8 -5.84 -11.26 -2.00
N THR A 9 -6.22 -12.52 -1.80
CA THR A 9 -7.58 -12.92 -1.44
C THR A 9 -8.02 -12.29 -0.12
N ILE A 10 -7.14 -12.25 0.88
CA ILE A 10 -7.42 -11.56 2.15
C ILE A 10 -7.66 -10.06 1.91
N PHE A 11 -6.80 -9.40 1.14
CA PHE A 11 -6.96 -7.98 0.84
C PHE A 11 -8.27 -7.68 0.12
N HIS A 12 -8.61 -8.49 -0.88
CA HIS A 12 -9.88 -8.36 -1.60
C HIS A 12 -11.10 -8.64 -0.70
N SER A 13 -10.98 -9.52 0.28
CA SER A 13 -12.03 -9.75 1.28
C SER A 13 -12.20 -8.55 2.21
N ILE A 14 -11.10 -7.96 2.71
CA ILE A 14 -11.12 -6.73 3.52
C ILE A 14 -11.80 -5.59 2.75
N LEU A 15 -11.50 -5.46 1.46
CA LEU A 15 -12.04 -4.42 0.58
C LEU A 15 -13.44 -4.75 0.04
N LYS A 16 -14.01 -5.89 0.43
CA LYS A 16 -15.32 -6.39 -0.06
C LYS A 16 -15.40 -6.54 -1.59
N PHE A 17 -14.28 -6.86 -2.22
CA PHE A 17 -14.25 -7.27 -3.63
C PHE A 17 -14.63 -8.74 -3.82
N LEU A 18 -14.54 -9.52 -2.75
CA LEU A 18 -14.92 -10.93 -2.69
C LEU A 18 -15.87 -11.17 -1.51
N ASP A 19 -16.83 -12.06 -1.70
CA ASP A 19 -17.67 -12.56 -0.62
C ASP A 19 -16.84 -13.45 0.32
N TYR A 20 -17.12 -13.37 1.62
CA TYR A 20 -16.45 -14.16 2.65
C TYR A 20 -17.44 -14.53 3.76
N GLN A 21 -17.08 -15.55 4.55
CA GLN A 21 -17.79 -15.93 5.75
C GLN A 21 -17.07 -15.37 6.97
N GLY A 22 -17.83 -14.87 7.95
CA GLY A 22 -17.29 -14.26 9.14
C GLY A 22 -17.41 -12.73 9.13
N GLU A 23 -16.63 -12.08 9.97
CA GLU A 23 -16.65 -10.64 10.18
C GLU A 23 -15.25 -10.04 10.04
N ILE A 24 -15.17 -8.88 9.42
CA ILE A 24 -13.92 -8.08 9.32
C ILE A 24 -14.23 -6.70 9.90
N GLN A 25 -13.48 -6.33 10.94
CA GLN A 25 -13.61 -5.05 11.61
C GLN A 25 -12.32 -4.22 11.50
N PHE A 26 -12.48 -2.91 11.43
CA PHE A 26 -11.42 -1.92 11.57
C PHE A 26 -11.85 -0.88 12.62
N ASP A 27 -10.99 -0.61 13.62
CA ASP A 27 -11.31 0.22 14.78
C ASP A 27 -12.60 -0.22 15.51
N GLY A 28 -12.84 -1.52 15.61
CA GLY A 28 -14.02 -2.08 16.27
C GLY A 28 -15.33 -1.92 15.50
N GLN A 29 -15.28 -1.51 14.25
CA GLN A 29 -16.44 -1.34 13.37
C GLN A 29 -16.29 -2.17 12.09
N GLU A 30 -17.40 -2.68 11.59
CA GLU A 30 -17.45 -3.35 10.31
C GLU A 30 -17.03 -2.40 9.19
N ILE A 31 -16.23 -2.91 8.24
CA ILE A 31 -15.84 -2.15 7.06
C ILE A 31 -17.06 -1.94 6.16
N ARG A 32 -17.44 -0.69 5.94
CA ARG A 32 -18.55 -0.25 5.09
C ARG A 32 -18.07 0.64 3.96
N GLN A 33 -18.98 1.07 3.11
CA GLN A 33 -18.63 1.96 1.99
C GLN A 33 -17.99 3.27 2.46
N GLU A 34 -18.45 3.86 3.57
CA GLU A 34 -17.88 5.08 4.15
C GLU A 34 -16.44 4.87 4.64
N THR A 35 -16.09 3.65 5.04
CA THR A 35 -14.74 3.30 5.49
C THR A 35 -13.71 3.40 4.37
N TYR A 36 -14.11 3.23 3.12
CA TYR A 36 -13.17 3.29 1.96
C TYR A 36 -12.48 4.63 1.81
N ALA A 37 -13.10 5.74 2.21
CA ALA A 37 -12.46 7.06 2.22
C ALA A 37 -11.24 7.10 3.17
N ARG A 38 -11.18 6.21 4.16
CA ARG A 38 -10.10 6.06 5.15
C ARG A 38 -9.09 4.97 4.79
N ILE A 39 -9.29 4.28 3.66
CA ILE A 39 -8.44 3.18 3.22
C ILE A 39 -7.62 3.60 2.01
N GLY A 40 -6.32 3.33 2.04
CA GLY A 40 -5.44 3.36 0.88
C GLY A 40 -5.08 1.94 0.45
N TYR A 41 -5.27 1.63 -0.81
CA TYR A 41 -4.96 0.32 -1.38
C TYR A 41 -4.03 0.44 -2.57
N LEU A 42 -2.88 -0.23 -2.47
CA LEU A 42 -1.92 -0.39 -3.57
C LEU A 42 -2.03 -1.84 -4.09
N PRO A 43 -2.64 -2.06 -5.26
CA PRO A 43 -2.71 -3.39 -5.87
C PRO A 43 -1.35 -3.83 -6.40
N GLU A 44 -1.16 -5.15 -6.53
CA GLU A 44 0.03 -5.73 -7.16
C GLU A 44 0.16 -5.30 -8.63
N GLU A 45 -0.96 -5.33 -9.37
CA GLU A 45 -1.03 -4.85 -10.74
C GLU A 45 -1.40 -3.36 -10.78
N ARG A 46 -0.66 -2.60 -11.56
CA ARG A 46 -0.86 -1.16 -11.70
C ARG A 46 -2.02 -0.86 -12.64
N SER A 47 -2.86 0.09 -12.23
CA SER A 47 -4.06 0.50 -12.98
C SER A 47 -4.08 1.99 -13.32
N LEU A 48 -2.92 2.56 -13.66
CA LEU A 48 -2.83 3.96 -14.09
C LEU A 48 -3.36 4.14 -15.51
N MET A 49 -4.01 5.26 -15.76
CA MET A 49 -4.53 5.63 -17.08
C MET A 49 -3.44 6.33 -17.91
N PRO A 50 -2.90 5.70 -18.97
CA PRO A 50 -1.70 6.17 -19.66
C PRO A 50 -1.85 7.54 -20.32
N LYS A 51 -3.08 7.91 -20.70
CA LYS A 51 -3.40 9.14 -21.44
C LYS A 51 -3.62 10.36 -20.53
N LEU A 52 -3.85 10.16 -19.24
CA LEU A 52 -4.01 11.24 -18.28
C LEU A 52 -2.65 11.84 -17.90
N THR A 53 -2.67 13.11 -17.51
CA THR A 53 -1.51 13.74 -16.85
C THR A 53 -1.40 13.24 -15.42
N VAL A 54 -0.23 13.42 -14.81
CA VAL A 54 -0.01 13.09 -13.39
C VAL A 54 -1.06 13.76 -12.51
N LEU A 55 -1.29 15.06 -12.69
CA LEU A 55 -2.29 15.81 -11.92
C LEU A 55 -3.71 15.27 -12.13
N GLU A 56 -4.10 15.02 -13.37
CA GLU A 56 -5.44 14.48 -13.68
C GLU A 56 -5.67 13.13 -13.03
N GLN A 57 -4.68 12.23 -13.13
CA GLN A 57 -4.75 10.88 -12.55
C GLN A 57 -4.90 10.92 -11.05
N VAL A 58 -4.02 11.65 -10.35
CA VAL A 58 -4.03 11.73 -8.89
C VAL A 58 -5.30 12.44 -8.41
N ARG A 59 -5.67 13.55 -9.02
CA ARG A 59 -6.89 14.31 -8.67
C ARG A 59 -8.13 13.45 -8.81
N TYR A 60 -8.27 12.72 -9.90
CA TYR A 60 -9.43 11.85 -10.13
C TYR A 60 -9.61 10.85 -8.99
N LEU A 61 -8.57 10.11 -8.63
CA LEU A 61 -8.66 9.07 -7.59
C LEU A 61 -8.71 9.65 -6.17
N ALA A 62 -8.00 10.73 -5.89
CA ALA A 62 -8.02 11.37 -4.58
C ALA A 62 -9.38 12.04 -4.26
N THR A 63 -10.03 12.62 -5.26
CA THR A 63 -11.37 13.19 -5.06
C THR A 63 -12.44 12.12 -4.81
N LEU A 64 -12.29 10.92 -5.36
CA LEU A 64 -13.13 9.76 -5.01
C LEU A 64 -13.00 9.35 -3.54
N LYS A 65 -11.87 9.67 -2.91
CA LYS A 65 -11.62 9.46 -1.47
C LYS A 65 -12.03 10.66 -0.59
N GLY A 66 -12.66 11.67 -1.19
CA GLY A 66 -13.19 12.83 -0.48
C GLY A 66 -12.25 14.03 -0.40
N MET A 67 -11.07 14.01 -1.04
CA MET A 67 -10.19 15.18 -1.09
C MET A 67 -10.76 16.26 -2.00
N ASP A 68 -10.55 17.54 -1.61
CA ASP A 68 -10.78 18.67 -2.47
C ASP A 68 -9.70 18.74 -3.58
N ALA A 69 -10.11 19.08 -4.79
CA ALA A 69 -9.20 19.21 -5.93
C ALA A 69 -8.09 20.25 -5.71
N LYS A 70 -8.37 21.33 -4.96
CA LYS A 70 -7.40 22.34 -4.57
C LYS A 70 -6.35 21.75 -3.62
N GLU A 71 -6.77 20.99 -2.63
CA GLU A 71 -5.89 20.29 -1.68
C GLU A 71 -4.96 19.30 -2.40
N VAL A 72 -5.46 18.55 -3.37
CA VAL A 72 -4.64 17.66 -4.21
C VAL A 72 -3.54 18.45 -4.93
N LYS A 73 -3.89 19.57 -5.53
CA LYS A 73 -2.95 20.43 -6.27
C LYS A 73 -1.85 21.01 -5.38
N GLU A 74 -2.16 21.26 -4.11
CA GLU A 74 -1.20 21.77 -3.11
C GLU A 74 -0.29 20.66 -2.58
N LYS A 75 -0.83 19.48 -2.29
CA LYS A 75 -0.08 18.35 -1.69
C LYS A 75 0.72 17.53 -2.69
N LEU A 76 0.26 17.41 -3.92
CA LEU A 76 0.89 16.54 -4.92
C LEU A 76 2.35 16.89 -5.22
N PRO A 77 2.76 18.16 -5.39
CA PRO A 77 4.16 18.52 -5.59
C PRO A 77 5.06 18.06 -4.43
N GLN A 78 4.58 18.18 -3.19
CA GLN A 78 5.32 17.76 -1.99
C GLN A 78 5.52 16.23 -1.96
N TRP A 79 4.50 15.47 -2.36
CA TRP A 79 4.61 14.02 -2.49
C TRP A 79 5.57 13.60 -3.60
N MET A 80 5.54 14.30 -4.73
CA MET A 80 6.45 14.04 -5.84
C MET A 80 7.90 14.31 -5.45
N GLU A 81 8.16 15.37 -4.69
CA GLU A 81 9.47 15.68 -4.14
C GLU A 81 9.91 14.61 -3.13
N LYS A 82 9.05 14.27 -2.16
CA LYS A 82 9.32 13.26 -1.13
C LYS A 82 9.66 11.87 -1.71
N LEU A 83 9.03 11.49 -2.81
CA LEU A 83 9.27 10.22 -3.50
C LEU A 83 10.29 10.35 -4.65
N GLU A 84 10.91 11.52 -4.81
CA GLU A 84 11.88 11.77 -5.87
C GLU A 84 11.34 11.39 -7.26
N VAL A 85 10.08 11.75 -7.53
CA VAL A 85 9.45 11.50 -8.84
C VAL A 85 10.09 12.41 -9.88
N LYS A 86 10.65 11.81 -10.92
CA LYS A 86 11.17 12.55 -12.08
C LYS A 86 10.04 12.72 -13.09
N GLY A 87 9.50 13.94 -13.16
CA GLY A 87 8.40 14.30 -14.04
C GLY A 87 7.68 15.55 -13.54
N LYS A 88 6.79 16.08 -14.36
CA LYS A 88 5.97 17.27 -14.05
C LYS A 88 4.51 16.86 -13.86
N LEU A 89 3.75 17.69 -13.16
CA LEU A 89 2.30 17.51 -12.99
C LEU A 89 1.56 17.40 -14.33
N THR A 90 2.08 18.05 -15.37
CA THR A 90 1.52 18.10 -16.72
C THR A 90 1.98 16.97 -17.64
N ASP A 91 2.95 16.17 -17.22
CA ASP A 91 3.42 15.03 -18.01
C ASP A 91 2.36 13.92 -18.01
N LYS A 92 2.21 13.25 -19.16
CA LYS A 92 1.31 12.11 -19.26
C LYS A 92 1.91 10.90 -18.58
N ILE A 93 1.07 10.09 -17.93
CA ILE A 93 1.50 8.86 -17.23
C ILE A 93 2.36 7.97 -18.14
N LYS A 94 1.95 7.79 -19.41
CA LYS A 94 2.70 6.97 -20.37
C LYS A 94 4.13 7.45 -20.65
N SER A 95 4.44 8.71 -20.41
CA SER A 95 5.77 9.29 -20.63
C SER A 95 6.73 9.07 -19.46
N LEU A 96 6.21 8.65 -18.30
CA LEU A 96 7.01 8.36 -17.13
C LEU A 96 7.68 6.97 -17.24
N SER A 97 8.86 6.82 -16.65
CA SER A 97 9.47 5.50 -16.44
C SER A 97 8.57 4.61 -15.57
N LYS A 98 8.71 3.29 -15.69
CA LYS A 98 7.95 2.34 -14.85
C LYS A 98 8.13 2.63 -13.35
N GLY A 99 9.33 2.96 -12.91
CA GLY A 99 9.61 3.32 -11.52
C GLY A 99 8.88 4.59 -11.08
N ASN A 100 8.84 5.63 -11.92
CA ASN A 100 8.07 6.84 -11.60
C ASN A 100 6.56 6.60 -11.62
N GLN A 101 6.04 5.78 -12.54
CA GLN A 101 4.64 5.36 -12.52
C GLN A 101 4.28 4.64 -11.21
N GLN A 102 5.17 3.81 -10.69
CA GLN A 102 5.01 3.11 -9.42
C GLN A 102 4.96 4.08 -8.24
N LYS A 103 5.79 5.12 -8.26
CA LYS A 103 5.76 6.20 -7.27
C LYS A 103 4.44 7.00 -7.33
N ILE A 104 3.91 7.29 -8.52
CA ILE A 104 2.59 7.92 -8.68
C ILE A 104 1.49 7.03 -8.11
N GLN A 105 1.52 5.72 -8.36
CA GLN A 105 0.56 4.77 -7.77
C GLN A 105 0.60 4.80 -6.24
N LEU A 106 1.79 4.90 -5.65
CA LEU A 106 1.95 5.02 -4.21
C LEU A 106 1.40 6.36 -3.68
N ILE A 107 1.64 7.46 -4.38
CA ILE A 107 1.07 8.77 -4.03
C ILE A 107 -0.46 8.70 -3.99
N ILE A 108 -1.08 8.11 -5.00
CA ILE A 108 -2.55 7.92 -5.05
C ILE A 108 -3.03 7.14 -3.84
N THR A 109 -2.28 6.15 -3.40
CA THR A 109 -2.61 5.33 -2.23
C THR A 109 -2.57 6.12 -0.92
N LEU A 110 -1.70 7.12 -0.79
CA LEU A 110 -1.36 7.77 0.47
C LEU A 110 -1.79 9.24 0.59
N ILE A 111 -2.02 9.95 -0.52
CA ILE A 111 -2.22 11.41 -0.50
C ILE A 111 -3.43 11.86 0.33
N HIS A 112 -4.46 11.05 0.43
CA HIS A 112 -5.65 11.32 1.23
C HIS A 112 -5.48 10.97 2.72
N GLU A 113 -4.27 10.67 3.17
CA GLU A 113 -3.90 10.35 4.56
C GLU A 113 -4.78 9.25 5.18
N PRO A 114 -4.81 8.04 4.57
CA PRO A 114 -5.66 6.95 5.03
C PRO A 114 -5.26 6.47 6.43
N ASP A 115 -6.25 5.98 7.19
CA ASP A 115 -6.03 5.36 8.51
C ASP A 115 -5.62 3.89 8.38
N LEU A 116 -6.08 3.22 7.33
CA LEU A 116 -5.71 1.85 6.97
C LEU A 116 -5.05 1.84 5.60
N ILE A 117 -3.83 1.34 5.54
CA ILE A 117 -3.03 1.23 4.31
C ILE A 117 -2.80 -0.24 4.00
N ILE A 118 -3.22 -0.68 2.82
CA ILE A 118 -3.03 -2.05 2.33
C ILE A 118 -2.12 -2.00 1.10
N LEU A 119 -0.97 -2.67 1.18
CA LEU A 119 0.03 -2.70 0.12
C LEU A 119 0.26 -4.14 -0.32
N ASP A 120 -0.13 -4.46 -1.54
CA ASP A 120 0.04 -5.81 -2.11
C ASP A 120 1.37 -5.88 -2.89
N GLU A 121 2.35 -6.61 -2.34
CA GLU A 121 3.71 -6.77 -2.87
C GLU A 121 4.36 -5.43 -3.26
N PRO A 122 4.44 -4.44 -2.34
CA PRO A 122 4.85 -3.08 -2.69
C PRO A 122 6.32 -2.97 -3.13
N PHE A 123 7.17 -3.91 -2.73
CA PHE A 123 8.61 -3.90 -3.05
C PHE A 123 8.95 -4.67 -4.33
N SER A 124 7.95 -5.34 -4.94
CA SER A 124 8.17 -6.14 -6.15
C SER A 124 8.68 -5.30 -7.31
N GLY A 125 9.81 -5.70 -7.89
CA GLY A 125 10.41 -5.03 -9.04
C GLY A 125 11.07 -3.67 -8.75
N LEU A 126 11.23 -3.31 -7.48
CA LEU A 126 12.00 -2.13 -7.07
C LEU A 126 13.50 -2.44 -6.99
N ASP A 127 14.32 -1.48 -7.41
CA ASP A 127 15.75 -1.48 -7.11
C ASP A 127 16.00 -1.17 -5.62
N PRO A 128 17.22 -1.40 -5.10
CA PRO A 128 17.53 -1.19 -3.67
C PRO A 128 17.27 0.24 -3.18
N VAL A 129 17.53 1.25 -4.02
CA VAL A 129 17.35 2.67 -3.64
C VAL A 129 15.87 2.99 -3.46
N ASN A 130 15.03 2.58 -4.42
CA ASN A 130 13.59 2.78 -4.34
C ASN A 130 12.94 1.91 -3.26
N THR A 131 13.48 0.71 -2.98
CA THR A 131 13.04 -0.12 -1.86
C THR A 131 13.25 0.61 -0.53
N GLU A 132 14.43 1.19 -0.31
CA GLU A 132 14.72 1.93 0.91
C GLU A 132 13.84 3.19 1.04
N LEU A 133 13.64 3.92 -0.05
CA LEU A 133 12.74 5.08 -0.08
C LEU A 133 11.32 4.69 0.33
N LEU A 134 10.79 3.59 -0.18
CA LEU A 134 9.46 3.09 0.18
C LEU A 134 9.38 2.66 1.65
N LYS A 135 10.42 2.01 2.19
CA LYS A 135 10.50 1.66 3.63
C LYS A 135 10.37 2.92 4.49
N GLN A 136 11.09 3.98 4.16
CA GLN A 136 11.00 5.25 4.89
C GLN A 136 9.61 5.87 4.83
N VAL A 137 8.93 5.78 3.70
CA VAL A 137 7.54 6.25 3.57
C VAL A 137 6.61 5.43 4.44
N ILE A 138 6.72 4.10 4.46
CA ILE A 138 5.91 3.22 5.32
C ILE A 138 6.12 3.54 6.79
N LEU A 139 7.37 3.73 7.23
CA LEU A 139 7.67 4.09 8.61
C LEU A 139 7.08 5.43 9.01
N LYS A 140 7.10 6.43 8.12
CA LYS A 140 6.48 7.74 8.39
C LYS A 140 4.95 7.67 8.48
N GLU A 141 4.31 6.86 7.64
CA GLU A 141 2.87 6.62 7.74
C GLU A 141 2.51 5.89 9.06
N LYS A 142 3.34 4.95 9.49
CA LYS A 142 3.21 4.31 10.80
C LYS A 142 3.34 5.32 11.94
N GLU A 143 4.34 6.20 11.91
CA GLU A 143 4.53 7.29 12.89
C GLU A 143 3.33 8.25 12.92
N ARG A 144 2.71 8.53 11.77
CA ARG A 144 1.47 9.32 11.69
C ARG A 144 0.29 8.64 12.39
N GLY A 145 0.36 7.35 12.67
CA GLY A 145 -0.67 6.57 13.35
C GLY A 145 -1.51 5.68 12.42
N ALA A 146 -1.15 5.54 11.15
CA ALA A 146 -1.82 4.63 10.25
C ALA A 146 -1.57 3.15 10.62
N THR A 147 -2.59 2.33 10.43
CA THR A 147 -2.44 0.87 10.43
C THR A 147 -2.03 0.42 9.05
N ILE A 148 -0.96 -0.35 8.93
CA ILE A 148 -0.40 -0.76 7.65
C ILE A 148 -0.37 -2.27 7.57
N ILE A 149 -0.93 -2.81 6.50
CA ILE A 149 -0.86 -4.23 6.15
C ILE A 149 -0.17 -4.32 4.80
N PHE A 150 0.88 -5.09 4.70
CA PHE A 150 1.50 -5.36 3.42
C PHE A 150 1.86 -6.83 3.25
N SER A 151 1.85 -7.29 2.03
CA SER A 151 2.34 -8.61 1.67
C SER A 151 3.77 -8.52 1.16
N ASP A 152 4.60 -9.46 1.59
CA ASP A 152 5.97 -9.63 1.09
C ASP A 152 6.38 -11.10 1.23
N HIS A 153 7.36 -11.50 0.45
CA HIS A 153 8.01 -12.81 0.55
C HIS A 153 9.47 -12.69 1.01
N VAL A 154 9.99 -11.47 1.20
CA VAL A 154 11.35 -11.17 1.65
C VAL A 154 11.33 -10.92 3.16
N MET A 155 11.88 -11.86 3.93
CA MET A 155 11.82 -11.82 5.41
C MET A 155 12.53 -10.61 6.01
N THR A 156 13.61 -10.11 5.41
CA THR A 156 14.31 -8.91 5.89
C THR A 156 13.41 -7.68 5.92
N ASN A 157 12.58 -7.46 4.89
CA ASN A 157 11.62 -6.36 4.88
C ASN A 157 10.58 -6.50 6.01
N VAL A 158 10.11 -7.74 6.24
CA VAL A 158 9.15 -8.03 7.31
C VAL A 158 9.75 -7.74 8.67
N GLU A 159 10.97 -8.19 8.93
CA GLU A 159 11.67 -7.98 10.20
C GLU A 159 11.95 -6.51 10.51
N GLU A 160 12.22 -5.71 9.48
CA GLU A 160 12.52 -4.28 9.62
C GLU A 160 11.26 -3.42 9.83
N LEU A 161 10.14 -3.79 9.24
CA LEU A 161 8.97 -2.92 9.16
C LEU A 161 7.79 -3.36 10.03
N CYS A 162 7.64 -4.68 10.28
CA CYS A 162 6.45 -5.22 10.92
C CYS A 162 6.56 -5.33 12.43
N ASP A 163 5.44 -5.11 13.13
CA ASP A 163 5.26 -5.47 14.53
C ASP A 163 4.79 -6.92 14.64
N ASP A 164 3.85 -7.30 13.79
CA ASP A 164 3.23 -8.64 13.74
C ASP A 164 3.35 -9.25 12.35
N ILE A 165 3.37 -10.57 12.30
CA ILE A 165 3.39 -11.36 11.07
C ILE A 165 2.24 -12.35 11.03
N LEU A 166 1.65 -12.49 9.86
CA LEU A 166 0.72 -13.55 9.50
C LEU A 166 1.30 -14.34 8.31
N MET A 167 1.60 -15.61 8.52
CA MET A 167 2.09 -16.48 7.45
C MET A 167 0.99 -17.39 6.94
N ILE A 168 0.84 -17.40 5.61
CA ILE A 168 -0.20 -18.16 4.92
C ILE A 168 0.47 -19.19 4.01
N ARG A 169 -0.04 -20.41 4.03
CA ARG A 169 0.32 -21.50 3.12
C ARG A 169 -0.95 -22.21 2.67
N ASP A 170 -1.14 -22.36 1.37
CA ASP A 170 -2.27 -23.09 0.76
C ASP A 170 -3.63 -22.62 1.33
N GLY A 171 -3.81 -21.29 1.43
CA GLY A 171 -5.03 -20.66 1.93
C GLY A 171 -5.28 -20.80 3.44
N ARG A 172 -4.29 -21.29 4.21
CA ARG A 172 -4.40 -21.47 5.66
C ARG A 172 -3.35 -20.65 6.41
N VAL A 173 -3.74 -20.09 7.54
CA VAL A 173 -2.81 -19.46 8.47
C VAL A 173 -1.99 -20.54 9.15
N VAL A 174 -0.67 -20.51 8.95
CA VAL A 174 0.28 -21.46 9.55
C VAL A 174 1.07 -20.85 10.70
N LEU A 175 1.11 -19.53 10.79
CA LEU A 175 1.81 -18.79 11.83
C LEU A 175 1.19 -17.41 11.98
N HIS A 176 1.06 -16.95 13.22
CA HIS A 176 0.62 -15.58 13.54
C HIS A 176 1.24 -15.16 14.87
N GLY A 177 1.69 -13.93 14.97
CA GLY A 177 2.17 -13.31 16.19
C GLY A 177 3.22 -12.23 16.01
N PRO A 178 3.75 -11.69 17.11
CA PRO A 178 4.81 -10.69 17.07
C PRO A 178 6.05 -11.19 16.32
N VAL A 179 6.64 -10.34 15.49
CA VAL A 179 7.82 -10.67 14.67
C VAL A 179 8.98 -11.16 15.55
N GLN A 180 9.18 -10.55 16.73
CA GLN A 180 10.24 -10.93 17.64
C GLN A 180 10.09 -12.37 18.17
N ASP A 181 8.86 -12.79 18.49
CA ASP A 181 8.58 -14.14 18.97
C ASP A 181 8.82 -15.17 17.87
N VAL A 182 8.40 -14.87 16.66
CA VAL A 182 8.64 -15.70 15.47
C VAL A 182 10.12 -15.84 15.20
N ARG A 183 10.89 -14.74 15.27
CA ARG A 183 12.34 -14.74 15.12
C ARG A 183 13.03 -15.62 16.18
N ASN A 184 12.61 -15.51 17.45
CA ASN A 184 13.18 -16.30 18.53
C ASN A 184 12.89 -17.79 18.39
N GLN A 185 11.72 -18.15 17.84
CA GLN A 185 11.28 -19.52 17.67
C GLN A 185 11.89 -20.21 16.44
N TYR A 186 12.07 -19.47 15.33
CA TYR A 186 12.46 -20.00 14.02
C TYR A 186 13.78 -19.45 13.47
N GLY A 187 14.35 -18.42 14.08
CA GLY A 187 15.57 -17.74 13.60
C GLY A 187 16.89 -18.37 14.09
N LYS A 188 16.84 -19.55 14.72
CA LYS A 188 18.01 -20.33 15.14
C LYS A 188 18.31 -21.42 14.11
N THR A 189 18.77 -21.04 12.92
CA THR A 189 19.53 -21.94 12.03
C THR A 189 20.68 -21.17 11.43
#